data_0e342d69d9ac2155b6ec248abc026be5
#
_entry.id   0e342d69d9ac2155b6ec248abc026be5
#
_cell.length_a   1.000
_cell.length_b   1.000
_cell.length_c   1.000
_cell.angle_alpha   90.00
_cell.angle_beta   90.00
_cell.angle_gamma   90.00
#
_symmetry.space_group_name_H-M   'P 1'
#
loop_
_entity.id
_entity.type
_entity.pdbx_description
1 polymer ?
#
loop_
_entity_poly.entity_id
_entity_poly.type
_entity_poly.pdbx_seq_one_letter_code
_entity_poly.pdbx_strand_id
1 'polypeptide(L)'
;MIILIPLILIFLSLTAILVIIVRKFPILALLDIKSMPEEKEAKFKKKIIQQKFDRDWQSLIAKLSQYFKKPVNNFNNFTKKINQNLRKKRDKYQAQKRLSFVKREKKINRILQDVSEFIKSGNYKKAEEKSIYILSFDSHNQFAFEKLGEIYLIIKKYQEAKETFEFLLKLFQEKEKKSEEANTYYLLAEIAEKTGEFDQAVESLNKALEIQKNQPKFLNKLLEIYITSRREAEAKEVYQLLASVNPDNNKLVDWQEKIRQISFDKGDF
;
A
#
# COMPACT_ATOMS: atom_id res chain seq x y z
N MET A 1 8.06 49.11 -24.08
CA MET A 1 9.47 48.78 -23.80
C MET A 1 9.74 48.28 -22.37
N ILE A 2 9.08 48.82 -21.35
CA ILE A 2 9.35 48.47 -19.93
C ILE A 2 9.02 46.99 -19.56
N ILE A 3 8.08 46.35 -20.23
CA ILE A 3 7.66 44.95 -19.95
C ILE A 3 8.58 43.92 -20.63
N LEU A 4 9.30 44.29 -21.68
CA LEU A 4 10.18 43.38 -22.42
C LEU A 4 11.46 43.01 -21.63
N ILE A 5 12.00 43.95 -20.83
CA ILE A 5 13.21 43.73 -20.03
C ILE A 5 13.05 42.65 -18.98
N PRO A 6 11.99 42.64 -18.12
CA PRO A 6 11.80 41.59 -17.17
C PRO A 6 11.49 40.22 -17.82
N LEU A 7 10.86 40.21 -18.99
CA LEU A 7 10.57 38.98 -19.72
C LEU A 7 11.84 38.33 -20.28
N ILE A 8 12.79 39.14 -20.79
CA ILE A 8 14.10 38.68 -21.22
C ILE A 8 14.93 38.18 -20.06
N LEU A 9 14.89 38.84 -18.88
CA LEU A 9 15.58 38.42 -17.68
C LEU A 9 15.06 37.07 -17.16
N ILE A 10 13.74 36.86 -17.19
CA ILE A 10 13.12 35.59 -16.83
C ILE A 10 13.56 34.47 -17.78
N PHE A 11 13.58 34.75 -19.09
CA PHE A 11 14.01 33.79 -20.10
C PHE A 11 15.50 33.43 -19.93
N LEU A 12 16.35 34.42 -19.65
CA LEU A 12 17.78 34.22 -19.40
C LEU A 12 18.03 33.39 -18.11
N SER A 13 17.26 33.65 -17.05
CA SER A 13 17.36 32.88 -15.81
C SER A 13 16.89 31.41 -16.01
N LEU A 14 15.83 31.19 -16.79
CA LEU A 14 15.32 29.88 -17.13
C LEU A 14 16.33 29.06 -17.95
N THR A 15 16.97 29.69 -18.94
CA THR A 15 18.02 29.07 -19.76
C THR A 15 19.26 28.74 -18.93
N ALA A 16 19.67 29.62 -18.00
CA ALA A 16 20.79 29.36 -17.08
C ALA A 16 20.49 28.16 -16.17
N ILE A 17 19.29 28.07 -15.61
CA ILE A 17 18.84 26.93 -14.79
C ILE A 17 18.85 25.65 -15.62
N LEU A 18 18.33 25.67 -16.85
CA LEU A 18 18.30 24.53 -17.75
C LEU A 18 19.72 24.01 -18.07
N VAL A 19 20.67 24.91 -18.34
CA VAL A 19 22.08 24.58 -18.59
C VAL A 19 22.73 23.94 -17.37
N ILE A 20 22.44 24.45 -16.15
CA ILE A 20 22.94 23.86 -14.90
C ILE A 20 22.37 22.45 -14.70
N ILE A 21 21.07 22.26 -14.96
CA ILE A 21 20.41 20.96 -14.85
C ILE A 21 21.03 19.97 -15.85
N VAL A 22 21.15 20.34 -17.12
CA VAL A 22 21.73 19.49 -18.17
C VAL A 22 23.20 19.12 -17.87
N ARG A 23 24.01 20.04 -17.35
CA ARG A 23 25.40 19.76 -16.96
C ARG A 23 25.53 18.87 -15.73
N LYS A 24 24.61 18.96 -14.77
CA LYS A 24 24.63 18.17 -13.52
C LYS A 24 23.90 16.82 -13.65
N PHE A 25 23.03 16.69 -14.63
CA PHE A 25 22.23 15.48 -14.84
C PHE A 25 23.08 14.20 -15.07
N PRO A 26 24.19 14.22 -15.84
CA PRO A 26 25.02 13.02 -16.01
C PRO A 26 25.66 12.53 -14.70
N ILE A 27 26.01 13.45 -13.79
CA ILE A 27 26.61 13.13 -12.48
C ILE A 27 25.54 12.50 -11.55
N LEU A 28 24.32 12.98 -11.62
CA LEU A 28 23.17 12.43 -10.89
C LEU A 28 22.70 11.08 -11.46
N ALA A 29 22.85 10.87 -12.77
CA ALA A 29 22.48 9.61 -13.42
C ALA A 29 23.48 8.45 -13.15
N LEU A 30 24.72 8.78 -12.76
CA LEU A 30 25.74 7.80 -12.37
C LEU A 30 25.62 7.33 -10.90
N LEU A 31 24.84 8.01 -10.08
CA LEU A 31 24.51 7.56 -8.74
C LEU A 31 23.48 6.42 -8.86
N ASP A 32 23.90 5.22 -8.52
CA ASP A 32 23.00 4.06 -8.45
C ASP A 32 22.04 4.18 -7.27
N ILE A 33 21.03 5.00 -7.48
CA ILE A 33 19.99 5.36 -6.50
C ILE A 33 19.13 4.13 -6.14
N LYS A 34 19.16 3.07 -6.95
CA LYS A 34 18.37 1.85 -6.74
C LYS A 34 18.88 0.98 -5.61
N SER A 35 20.11 1.20 -5.16
CA SER A 35 20.75 0.40 -4.11
C SER A 35 20.56 0.94 -2.68
N MET A 36 20.07 2.18 -2.51
CA MET A 36 19.87 2.77 -1.18
C MET A 36 18.50 2.37 -0.58
N PRO A 37 18.47 1.65 0.55
CA PRO A 37 17.22 1.21 1.21
C PRO A 37 16.28 2.36 1.55
N GLU A 38 16.81 3.46 2.07
CA GLU A 38 16.05 4.66 2.47
C GLU A 38 15.33 5.34 1.31
N GLU A 39 15.89 5.26 0.10
CA GLU A 39 15.32 5.91 -1.07
C GLU A 39 14.16 5.10 -1.69
N LYS A 40 14.22 3.76 -1.60
CA LYS A 40 13.09 2.89 -1.98
C LYS A 40 11.88 3.15 -1.10
N GLU A 41 12.12 3.36 0.20
CA GLU A 41 11.06 3.74 1.15
C GLU A 41 10.48 5.12 0.88
N ALA A 42 11.35 6.09 0.60
CA ALA A 42 10.92 7.44 0.25
C ALA A 42 10.10 7.46 -1.06
N LYS A 43 10.49 6.64 -2.04
CA LYS A 43 9.74 6.47 -3.32
C LYS A 43 8.37 5.83 -3.11
N PHE A 44 8.29 4.79 -2.27
CA PHE A 44 7.02 4.13 -1.96
C PHE A 44 6.05 5.07 -1.24
N LYS A 45 6.52 5.76 -0.20
CA LYS A 45 5.74 6.79 0.52
C LYS A 45 5.28 7.91 -0.41
N LYS A 46 6.19 8.39 -1.27
CA LYS A 46 5.90 9.42 -2.27
C LYS A 46 4.87 8.93 -3.28
N LYS A 47 4.94 7.66 -3.73
CA LYS A 47 3.98 7.06 -4.68
C LYS A 47 2.56 7.02 -4.10
N ILE A 48 2.39 6.59 -2.84
CA ILE A 48 1.08 6.57 -2.16
C ILE A 48 0.49 7.99 -2.07
N ILE A 49 1.31 8.96 -1.64
CA ILE A 49 0.87 10.36 -1.51
C ILE A 49 0.56 10.95 -2.88
N GLN A 50 1.36 10.65 -3.90
CA GLN A 50 1.22 11.16 -5.26
C GLN A 50 -0.01 10.58 -5.96
N GLN A 51 -0.28 9.28 -5.85
CA GLN A 51 -1.49 8.63 -6.40
C GLN A 51 -2.79 9.26 -5.86
N LYS A 52 -2.79 9.65 -4.57
CA LYS A 52 -3.93 10.38 -4.01
C LYS A 52 -4.02 11.80 -4.56
N PHE A 53 -2.90 12.50 -4.64
CA PHE A 53 -2.83 13.85 -5.19
C PHE A 53 -3.32 13.88 -6.65
N ASP A 54 -2.88 12.91 -7.48
CA ASP A 54 -3.26 12.82 -8.89
C ASP A 54 -4.77 12.52 -9.04
N ARG A 55 -5.35 11.67 -8.20
CA ARG A 55 -6.80 11.39 -8.19
C ARG A 55 -7.61 12.64 -7.80
N ASP A 56 -7.17 13.32 -6.74
CA ASP A 56 -7.84 14.56 -6.29
C ASP A 56 -7.68 15.68 -7.33
N TRP A 57 -6.51 15.74 -8.00
CA TRP A 57 -6.22 16.69 -9.06
C TRP A 57 -7.05 16.44 -10.32
N GLN A 58 -7.18 15.18 -10.77
CA GLN A 58 -8.04 14.83 -11.90
C GLN A 58 -9.52 15.12 -11.61
N SER A 59 -9.99 14.85 -10.39
CA SER A 59 -11.36 15.20 -9.97
C SER A 59 -11.58 16.71 -9.92
N LEU A 60 -10.57 17.48 -9.56
CA LEU A 60 -10.58 18.94 -9.56
C LEU A 60 -10.57 19.51 -10.98
N ILE A 61 -9.73 18.96 -11.88
CA ILE A 61 -9.69 19.36 -13.30
C ILE A 61 -11.03 19.07 -13.98
N ALA A 62 -11.63 17.90 -13.72
CA ALA A 62 -12.93 17.55 -14.27
C ALA A 62 -14.05 18.52 -13.80
N LYS A 63 -14.02 18.93 -12.55
CA LYS A 63 -14.94 19.96 -12.01
C LYS A 63 -14.63 21.36 -12.54
N LEU A 64 -13.34 21.67 -12.73
CA LEU A 64 -12.90 22.98 -13.24
C LEU A 64 -13.22 23.16 -14.74
N SER A 65 -13.16 22.08 -15.54
CA SER A 65 -13.47 22.16 -16.97
C SER A 65 -14.92 22.60 -17.24
N GLN A 66 -15.84 22.36 -16.30
CA GLN A 66 -17.20 22.87 -16.37
C GLN A 66 -17.31 24.39 -16.11
N TYR A 67 -16.33 24.96 -15.38
CA TYR A 67 -16.30 26.39 -15.02
C TYR A 67 -15.51 27.26 -16.00
N PHE A 68 -14.62 26.68 -16.82
CA PHE A 68 -13.80 27.41 -17.78
C PHE A 68 -14.57 27.91 -19.03
N LYS A 69 -15.87 27.69 -19.11
CA LYS A 69 -16.72 28.27 -20.15
C LYS A 69 -17.12 29.75 -19.89
N LYS A 70 -16.59 30.38 -18.85
CA LYS A 70 -16.82 31.80 -18.54
C LYS A 70 -15.51 32.59 -18.40
N PRO A 71 -15.46 33.87 -18.80
CA PRO A 71 -14.24 34.62 -19.07
C PRO A 71 -13.38 35.02 -17.86
N VAL A 72 -12.10 35.16 -18.13
CA VAL A 72 -10.86 35.18 -17.36
C VAL A 72 -10.67 36.26 -16.26
N ASN A 73 -11.68 37.02 -15.81
CA ASN A 73 -11.46 38.13 -14.88
C ASN A 73 -11.31 37.75 -13.38
N ASN A 74 -11.33 36.44 -13.02
CA ASN A 74 -11.21 36.02 -11.62
C ASN A 74 -10.01 35.13 -11.30
N PHE A 75 -9.04 35.00 -12.22
CA PHE A 75 -7.88 34.10 -12.05
C PHE A 75 -7.01 34.48 -10.82
N ASN A 76 -6.80 35.77 -10.59
CA ASN A 76 -6.00 36.24 -9.43
C ASN A 76 -6.66 35.99 -8.08
N ASN A 77 -7.98 36.01 -8.00
CA ASN A 77 -8.71 35.70 -6.78
C ASN A 77 -8.80 34.18 -6.52
N PHE A 78 -8.82 33.39 -7.59
CA PHE A 78 -8.83 31.93 -7.53
C PHE A 78 -7.48 31.38 -7.07
N THR A 79 -6.36 31.85 -7.63
CA THR A 79 -5.01 31.47 -7.21
C THR A 79 -4.69 31.91 -5.78
N LYS A 80 -5.16 33.10 -5.37
CA LYS A 80 -5.08 33.54 -3.96
C LYS A 80 -5.87 32.61 -3.02
N LYS A 81 -7.08 32.20 -3.39
CA LYS A 81 -7.91 31.28 -2.58
C LYS A 81 -7.30 29.88 -2.48
N ILE A 82 -6.75 29.36 -3.59
CA ILE A 82 -6.04 28.06 -3.60
C ILE A 82 -4.78 28.15 -2.74
N ASN A 83 -3.95 29.16 -2.92
CA ASN A 83 -2.75 29.35 -2.11
C ASN A 83 -3.06 29.57 -0.62
N GLN A 84 -4.11 30.28 -0.30
CA GLN A 84 -4.57 30.42 1.09
C GLN A 84 -5.07 29.11 1.68
N ASN A 85 -5.81 28.30 0.90
CA ASN A 85 -6.27 26.99 1.34
C ASN A 85 -5.12 25.98 1.49
N LEU A 86 -4.15 26.02 0.56
CA LEU A 86 -2.94 25.19 0.67
C LEU A 86 -2.06 25.64 1.85
N ARG A 87 -1.88 26.93 2.06
CA ARG A 87 -1.19 27.49 3.26
C ARG A 87 -1.92 27.09 4.55
N LYS A 88 -3.24 27.27 4.63
CA LYS A 88 -4.03 26.85 5.78
C LYS A 88 -3.93 25.34 6.04
N LYS A 89 -3.95 24.51 4.99
CA LYS A 89 -3.72 23.06 5.14
C LYS A 89 -2.29 22.78 5.61
N ARG A 90 -1.27 23.39 5.00
CA ARG A 90 0.12 23.26 5.41
C ARG A 90 0.35 23.70 6.84
N ASP A 91 -0.18 24.87 7.23
CA ASP A 91 -0.02 25.42 8.57
C ASP A 91 -0.76 24.55 9.60
N LYS A 92 -1.92 24.00 9.25
CA LYS A 92 -2.63 23.00 10.03
C LYS A 92 -1.83 21.71 10.20
N TYR A 93 -1.16 21.23 9.15
CA TYR A 93 -0.25 20.07 9.21
C TYR A 93 1.00 20.35 10.04
N GLN A 94 1.58 21.55 9.94
CA GLN A 94 2.75 21.94 10.74
C GLN A 94 2.43 22.14 12.22
N ALA A 95 1.28 22.71 12.53
CA ALA A 95 0.80 22.84 13.91
C ALA A 95 0.58 21.46 14.56
N GLN A 96 0.14 20.47 13.78
CA GLN A 96 -0.04 19.07 14.24
C GLN A 96 1.28 18.34 14.53
N LYS A 97 2.36 18.67 13.84
CA LYS A 97 3.72 18.15 14.12
C LYS A 97 4.21 18.54 15.52
N ARG A 98 3.69 19.62 16.09
CA ARG A 98 4.06 20.16 17.43
C ARG A 98 3.30 19.53 18.59
N LEU A 99 2.34 18.62 18.32
CA LEU A 99 1.64 17.91 19.39
C LEU A 99 2.64 17.02 20.16
N SER A 100 2.54 17.05 21.50
CA SER A 100 3.33 16.14 22.35
C SER A 100 3.06 14.68 21.94
N PHE A 101 4.05 13.81 22.13
CA PHE A 101 3.97 12.39 21.77
C PHE A 101 2.65 11.74 22.25
N VAL A 102 2.30 11.93 23.52
CA VAL A 102 1.07 11.38 24.12
C VAL A 102 -0.23 11.88 23.46
N LYS A 103 -0.26 13.17 23.09
CA LYS A 103 -1.43 13.73 22.38
C LYS A 103 -1.51 13.17 20.96
N ARG A 104 -0.36 12.91 20.33
CA ARG A 104 -0.28 12.31 19.00
C ARG A 104 -0.81 10.88 19.01
N GLU A 105 -0.36 10.03 19.94
CA GLU A 105 -0.83 8.65 20.05
C GLU A 105 -2.35 8.58 20.29
N LYS A 106 -2.87 9.36 21.24
CA LYS A 106 -4.31 9.41 21.48
C LYS A 106 -5.10 9.82 20.24
N LYS A 107 -4.54 10.73 19.44
CA LYS A 107 -5.15 11.15 18.19
C LYS A 107 -5.10 10.05 17.14
N ILE A 108 -3.94 9.38 16.98
CA ILE A 108 -3.80 8.25 16.07
C ILE A 108 -4.82 7.17 16.40
N ASN A 109 -4.91 6.77 17.67
CA ASN A 109 -5.82 5.70 18.09
C ASN A 109 -7.29 6.05 17.80
N ARG A 110 -7.73 7.29 18.00
CA ARG A 110 -9.08 7.73 17.60
C ARG A 110 -9.29 7.61 16.09
N ILE A 111 -8.32 8.06 15.29
CA ILE A 111 -8.43 7.98 13.84
C ILE A 111 -8.43 6.52 13.36
N LEU A 112 -7.69 5.63 14.02
CA LEU A 112 -7.71 4.19 13.71
C LEU A 112 -9.07 3.55 14.05
N GLN A 113 -9.73 4.00 15.10
CA GLN A 113 -11.12 3.61 15.39
C GLN A 113 -12.06 4.08 14.28
N ASP A 114 -11.97 5.37 13.88
CA ASP A 114 -12.75 5.90 12.74
C ASP A 114 -12.51 5.08 11.47
N VAL A 115 -11.23 4.72 11.18
CA VAL A 115 -10.88 3.87 10.03
C VAL A 115 -11.60 2.52 10.10
N SER A 116 -11.57 1.88 11.27
CA SER A 116 -12.21 0.58 11.47
C SER A 116 -13.74 0.67 11.29
N GLU A 117 -14.36 1.75 11.74
CA GLU A 117 -15.79 2.02 11.56
C GLU A 117 -16.13 2.26 10.08
N PHE A 118 -15.29 3.02 9.36
CA PHE A 118 -15.46 3.24 7.92
C PHE A 118 -15.29 1.96 7.11
N ILE A 119 -14.38 1.06 7.49
CA ILE A 119 -14.25 -0.26 6.87
C ILE A 119 -15.54 -1.07 7.08
N LYS A 120 -16.02 -1.15 8.32
CA LYS A 120 -17.25 -1.87 8.66
C LYS A 120 -18.49 -1.33 7.94
N SER A 121 -18.56 -0.02 7.75
CA SER A 121 -19.68 0.64 7.03
C SER A 121 -19.51 0.65 5.51
N GLY A 122 -18.46 0.02 4.96
CA GLY A 122 -18.19 -0.02 3.52
C GLY A 122 -17.69 1.29 2.93
N ASN A 123 -17.37 2.29 3.77
CA ASN A 123 -16.88 3.59 3.29
C ASN A 123 -15.36 3.57 3.11
N TYR A 124 -14.88 2.72 2.20
CA TYR A 124 -13.45 2.46 1.99
C TYR A 124 -12.66 3.71 1.58
N LYS A 125 -13.29 4.64 0.86
CA LYS A 125 -12.65 5.90 0.47
C LYS A 125 -12.28 6.76 1.69
N LYS A 126 -13.20 6.91 2.65
CA LYS A 126 -12.91 7.65 3.89
C LYS A 126 -11.91 6.91 4.76
N ALA A 127 -11.98 5.57 4.82
CA ALA A 127 -11.01 4.76 5.54
C ALA A 127 -9.59 4.94 4.97
N GLU A 128 -9.42 4.88 3.65
CA GLU A 128 -8.16 5.17 2.95
C GLU A 128 -7.64 6.57 3.30
N GLU A 129 -8.49 7.60 3.17
CA GLU A 129 -8.13 8.98 3.49
C GLU A 129 -7.63 9.16 4.91
N LYS A 130 -8.28 8.53 5.88
CA LYS A 130 -7.89 8.59 7.29
C LYS A 130 -6.60 7.83 7.56
N SER A 131 -6.39 6.68 6.94
CA SER A 131 -5.14 5.92 7.04
C SER A 131 -3.96 6.71 6.49
N ILE A 132 -4.10 7.30 5.30
CA ILE A 132 -3.08 8.17 4.70
C ILE A 132 -2.86 9.43 5.57
N TYR A 133 -3.90 9.96 6.19
CA TYR A 133 -3.77 11.08 7.12
C TYR A 133 -2.88 10.73 8.32
N ILE A 134 -2.98 9.54 8.89
CA ILE A 134 -2.06 9.07 9.94
C ILE A 134 -0.63 9.05 9.40
N LEU A 135 -0.41 8.48 8.21
CA LEU A 135 0.92 8.36 7.60
C LEU A 135 1.57 9.72 7.27
N SER A 136 0.79 10.79 7.16
CA SER A 136 1.31 12.15 6.91
C SER A 136 2.10 12.72 8.09
N PHE A 137 1.87 12.25 9.31
CA PHE A 137 2.59 12.70 10.51
C PHE A 137 3.29 11.58 11.27
N ASP A 138 2.95 10.33 11.04
CA ASP A 138 3.66 9.15 11.50
C ASP A 138 3.88 8.20 10.32
N SER A 139 4.95 8.46 9.57
CA SER A 139 5.23 7.79 8.30
C SER A 139 5.61 6.30 8.43
N HIS A 140 5.82 5.79 9.64
CA HIS A 140 6.13 4.39 9.94
C HIS A 140 5.04 3.75 10.81
N ASN A 141 3.83 4.31 10.81
CA ASN A 141 2.73 3.77 11.59
C ASN A 141 2.27 2.43 11.00
N GLN A 142 2.62 1.34 11.68
CA GLN A 142 2.32 -0.02 11.25
C GLN A 142 0.82 -0.28 11.12
N PHE A 143 0.02 0.19 12.09
CA PHE A 143 -1.43 0.02 12.07
C PHE A 143 -2.10 0.74 10.90
N ALA A 144 -1.59 1.92 10.55
CA ALA A 144 -2.12 2.66 9.39
C ALA A 144 -1.81 1.93 8.07
N PHE A 145 -0.61 1.35 7.92
CA PHE A 145 -0.28 0.53 6.75
C PHE A 145 -1.09 -0.76 6.72
N GLU A 146 -1.26 -1.44 7.86
CA GLU A 146 -2.09 -2.64 7.96
C GLU A 146 -3.52 -2.36 7.49
N LYS A 147 -4.16 -1.30 8.01
CA LYS A 147 -5.50 -0.89 7.59
C LYS A 147 -5.56 -0.46 6.12
N LEU A 148 -4.53 0.19 5.61
CA LEU A 148 -4.46 0.57 4.21
C LEU A 148 -4.36 -0.65 3.29
N GLY A 149 -3.53 -1.63 3.65
CA GLY A 149 -3.43 -2.91 2.92
C GLY A 149 -4.75 -3.70 2.94
N GLU A 150 -5.41 -3.77 4.11
CA GLU A 150 -6.74 -4.37 4.27
C GLU A 150 -7.78 -3.70 3.36
N ILE A 151 -7.81 -2.37 3.33
CA ILE A 151 -8.72 -1.61 2.45
C ILE A 151 -8.45 -1.95 0.99
N TYR A 152 -7.19 -1.96 0.56
CA TYR A 152 -6.83 -2.27 -0.83
C TYR A 152 -7.21 -3.70 -1.22
N LEU A 153 -7.08 -4.67 -0.32
CA LEU A 153 -7.58 -6.03 -0.54
C LEU A 153 -9.09 -6.06 -0.76
N ILE A 154 -9.86 -5.38 0.09
CA ILE A 154 -11.33 -5.35 0.01
C ILE A 154 -11.79 -4.74 -1.30
N ILE A 155 -11.16 -3.65 -1.73
CA ILE A 155 -11.51 -2.98 -3.01
C ILE A 155 -10.80 -3.59 -4.22
N LYS A 156 -10.17 -4.77 -4.05
CA LYS A 156 -9.49 -5.55 -5.09
C LYS A 156 -8.34 -4.82 -5.81
N LYS A 157 -7.71 -3.88 -5.14
CA LYS A 157 -6.48 -3.21 -5.61
C LYS A 157 -5.28 -4.02 -5.16
N TYR A 158 -5.09 -5.19 -5.80
CA TYR A 158 -4.13 -6.20 -5.37
C TYR A 158 -2.68 -5.71 -5.45
N GLN A 159 -2.34 -4.90 -6.46
CA GLN A 159 -1.00 -4.36 -6.60
C GLN A 159 -0.66 -3.37 -5.47
N GLU A 160 -1.58 -2.46 -5.16
CA GLU A 160 -1.40 -1.51 -4.06
C GLU A 160 -1.39 -2.20 -2.70
N ALA A 161 -2.19 -3.26 -2.53
CA ALA A 161 -2.18 -4.09 -1.34
C ALA A 161 -0.81 -4.78 -1.17
N LYS A 162 -0.28 -5.42 -2.22
CA LYS A 162 1.04 -6.08 -2.24
C LYS A 162 2.15 -5.11 -1.85
N GLU A 163 2.24 -3.95 -2.52
CA GLU A 163 3.24 -2.93 -2.20
C GLU A 163 3.13 -2.44 -0.74
N THR A 164 1.91 -2.31 -0.23
CA THR A 164 1.65 -1.88 1.15
C THR A 164 2.11 -2.91 2.16
N PHE A 165 1.81 -4.19 1.95
CA PHE A 165 2.23 -5.27 2.85
C PHE A 165 3.72 -5.59 2.73
N GLU A 166 4.33 -5.48 1.56
CA GLU A 166 5.79 -5.59 1.40
C GLU A 166 6.54 -4.51 2.19
N PHE A 167 6.00 -3.29 2.21
CA PHE A 167 6.55 -2.22 3.04
C PHE A 167 6.35 -2.51 4.54
N LEU A 168 5.16 -2.96 4.92
CA LEU A 168 4.85 -3.33 6.30
C LEU A 168 5.75 -4.48 6.79
N LEU A 169 6.02 -5.46 5.93
CA LEU A 169 6.91 -6.57 6.21
C LEU A 169 8.31 -6.09 6.63
N LYS A 170 8.88 -5.13 5.88
CA LYS A 170 10.18 -4.52 6.24
C LYS A 170 10.13 -3.87 7.61
N LEU A 171 9.06 -3.11 7.91
CA LEU A 171 8.91 -2.48 9.22
C LEU A 171 8.84 -3.50 10.36
N PHE A 172 8.26 -4.67 10.14
CA PHE A 172 8.22 -5.73 11.14
C PHE A 172 9.55 -6.44 11.28
N GLN A 173 10.27 -6.68 10.18
CA GLN A 173 11.62 -7.24 10.19
C GLN A 173 12.60 -6.34 10.95
N GLU A 174 12.60 -5.03 10.68
CA GLU A 174 13.42 -4.05 11.38
C GLU A 174 13.15 -4.01 12.89
N LYS A 175 11.92 -4.30 13.32
CA LYS A 175 11.51 -4.30 14.73
C LYS A 175 11.46 -5.68 15.35
N GLU A 176 11.94 -6.70 14.64
CA GLU A 176 11.96 -8.11 15.07
C GLU A 176 10.59 -8.65 15.51
N LYS A 177 9.52 -8.16 14.90
CA LYS A 177 8.14 -8.55 15.19
C LYS A 177 7.76 -9.82 14.42
N LYS A 178 8.25 -10.96 14.86
CA LYS A 178 8.14 -12.23 14.17
C LYS A 178 6.69 -12.69 13.93
N SER A 179 5.80 -12.49 14.88
CA SER A 179 4.39 -12.89 14.71
C SER A 179 3.69 -12.07 13.64
N GLU A 180 3.90 -10.75 13.64
CA GLU A 180 3.34 -9.82 12.66
C GLU A 180 3.96 -10.03 11.28
N GLU A 181 5.27 -10.35 11.24
CA GLU A 181 5.98 -10.74 10.02
C GLU A 181 5.33 -11.97 9.37
N ALA A 182 5.09 -13.05 10.14
CA ALA A 182 4.43 -14.26 9.65
C ALA A 182 3.01 -13.99 9.13
N ASN A 183 2.23 -13.19 9.85
CA ASN A 183 0.90 -12.79 9.39
C ASN A 183 0.94 -11.95 8.11
N THR A 184 1.97 -11.13 7.94
CA THR A 184 2.12 -10.31 6.72
C THR A 184 2.45 -11.19 5.51
N TYR A 185 3.30 -12.22 5.68
CA TYR A 185 3.52 -13.24 4.65
C TYR A 185 2.22 -13.97 4.27
N TYR A 186 1.38 -14.31 5.24
CA TYR A 186 0.07 -14.89 4.98
C TYR A 186 -0.80 -13.97 4.11
N LEU A 187 -0.84 -12.66 4.40
CA LEU A 187 -1.62 -11.70 3.60
C LEU A 187 -1.06 -11.52 2.18
N LEU A 188 0.27 -11.56 2.02
CA LEU A 188 0.90 -11.58 0.70
C LEU A 188 0.54 -12.84 -0.09
N ALA A 189 0.43 -13.98 0.58
CA ALA A 189 -0.03 -15.22 -0.04
C ALA A 189 -1.49 -15.14 -0.49
N GLU A 190 -2.37 -14.53 0.30
CA GLU A 190 -3.77 -14.29 -0.10
C GLU A 190 -3.86 -13.40 -1.34
N ILE A 191 -3.00 -12.37 -1.45
CA ILE A 191 -2.93 -11.53 -2.64
C ILE A 191 -2.48 -12.34 -3.84
N ALA A 192 -1.38 -13.08 -3.71
CA ALA A 192 -0.83 -13.91 -4.77
C ALA A 192 -1.83 -14.96 -5.28
N GLU A 193 -2.59 -15.58 -4.38
CA GLU A 193 -3.70 -16.45 -4.76
C GLU A 193 -4.77 -15.72 -5.58
N LYS A 194 -5.19 -14.52 -5.14
CA LYS A 194 -6.22 -13.72 -5.84
C LYS A 194 -5.76 -13.23 -7.23
N THR A 195 -4.45 -13.11 -7.44
CA THR A 195 -3.86 -12.76 -8.74
C THR A 195 -3.47 -13.98 -9.57
N GLY A 196 -3.66 -15.21 -9.05
CA GLY A 196 -3.32 -16.45 -9.73
C GLY A 196 -1.83 -16.81 -9.67
N GLU A 197 -1.05 -16.11 -8.87
CA GLU A 197 0.39 -16.30 -8.68
C GLU A 197 0.65 -17.39 -7.61
N PHE A 198 0.17 -18.64 -7.86
CA PHE A 198 0.17 -19.72 -6.87
C PHE A 198 1.56 -20.07 -6.32
N ASP A 199 2.62 -20.01 -7.14
CA ASP A 199 3.98 -20.27 -6.66
C ASP A 199 4.45 -19.22 -5.65
N GLN A 200 4.15 -17.94 -5.87
CA GLN A 200 4.44 -16.87 -4.91
C GLN A 200 3.61 -17.01 -3.64
N ALA A 201 2.37 -17.48 -3.76
CA ALA A 201 1.51 -17.75 -2.61
C ALA A 201 2.10 -18.86 -1.72
N VAL A 202 2.54 -19.97 -2.32
CA VAL A 202 3.23 -21.07 -1.62
C VAL A 202 4.52 -20.60 -0.96
N GLU A 203 5.37 -19.85 -1.68
CA GLU A 203 6.62 -19.29 -1.13
C GLU A 203 6.34 -18.42 0.10
N SER A 204 5.34 -17.55 0.00
CA SER A 204 4.96 -16.65 1.11
C SER A 204 4.47 -17.43 2.33
N LEU A 205 3.65 -18.47 2.15
CA LEU A 205 3.18 -19.31 3.24
C LEU A 205 4.29 -20.15 3.88
N ASN A 206 5.24 -20.63 3.09
CA ASN A 206 6.41 -21.33 3.62
C ASN A 206 7.24 -20.39 4.51
N LYS A 207 7.48 -19.13 4.11
CA LYS A 207 8.13 -18.14 4.96
C LYS A 207 7.34 -17.88 6.26
N ALA A 208 6.02 -17.83 6.19
CA ALA A 208 5.18 -17.72 7.39
C ALA A 208 5.33 -18.93 8.33
N LEU A 209 5.38 -20.14 7.78
CA LEU A 209 5.55 -21.39 8.50
C LEU A 209 6.97 -21.57 9.05
N GLU A 210 8.01 -21.03 8.40
CA GLU A 210 9.38 -20.98 8.94
C GLU A 210 9.41 -20.18 10.26
N ILE A 211 8.64 -19.10 10.33
CA ILE A 211 8.56 -18.23 11.51
C ILE A 211 7.65 -18.84 12.56
N GLN A 212 6.46 -19.30 12.18
CA GLN A 212 5.47 -19.94 13.06
C GLN A 212 5.18 -21.36 12.57
N LYS A 213 6.01 -22.29 13.01
CA LYS A 213 5.89 -23.70 12.63
C LYS A 213 4.52 -24.25 13.04
N ASN A 214 3.98 -25.08 12.16
CA ASN A 214 2.74 -25.83 12.41
C ASN A 214 1.51 -24.96 12.73
N GLN A 215 1.50 -23.67 12.32
CA GLN A 215 0.34 -22.80 12.53
C GLN A 215 -0.84 -23.29 11.68
N PRO A 216 -1.96 -23.77 12.29
CA PRO A 216 -3.08 -24.37 11.54
C PRO A 216 -3.68 -23.40 10.50
N LYS A 217 -3.71 -22.12 10.79
CA LYS A 217 -4.20 -21.09 9.85
C LYS A 217 -3.39 -21.11 8.55
N PHE A 218 -2.07 -21.18 8.63
CA PHE A 218 -1.19 -21.14 7.46
C PHE A 218 -1.22 -22.47 6.71
N LEU A 219 -1.26 -23.59 7.43
CA LEU A 219 -1.39 -24.93 6.84
C LEU A 219 -2.73 -25.07 6.08
N ASN A 220 -3.83 -24.61 6.66
CA ASN A 220 -5.13 -24.61 5.96
C ASN A 220 -5.06 -23.83 4.65
N LYS A 221 -4.43 -22.65 4.65
CA LYS A 221 -4.32 -21.81 3.46
C LYS A 221 -3.39 -22.45 2.41
N LEU A 222 -2.27 -23.04 2.85
CA LEU A 222 -1.34 -23.74 1.97
C LEU A 222 -2.02 -24.94 1.30
N LEU A 223 -2.79 -25.72 2.07
CA LEU A 223 -3.58 -26.82 1.56
C LEU A 223 -4.61 -26.36 0.52
N GLU A 224 -5.33 -25.27 0.80
CA GLU A 224 -6.28 -24.67 -0.13
C GLU A 224 -5.62 -24.32 -1.46
N ILE A 225 -4.43 -23.68 -1.43
CA ILE A 225 -3.68 -23.31 -2.61
C ILE A 225 -3.21 -24.53 -3.39
N TYR A 226 -2.70 -25.58 -2.75
CA TYR A 226 -2.29 -26.83 -3.42
C TYR A 226 -3.47 -27.53 -4.08
N ILE A 227 -4.63 -27.56 -3.43
CA ILE A 227 -5.85 -28.10 -4.03
C ILE A 227 -6.28 -27.28 -5.25
N THR A 228 -6.32 -25.96 -5.13
CA THR A 228 -6.72 -25.04 -6.21
C THR A 228 -5.76 -25.13 -7.42
N SER A 229 -4.46 -25.27 -7.15
CA SER A 229 -3.42 -25.42 -8.18
C SER A 229 -3.22 -26.87 -8.66
N ARG A 230 -4.07 -27.82 -8.18
CA ARG A 230 -4.05 -29.27 -8.53
C ARG A 230 -2.73 -29.98 -8.22
N ARG A 231 -2.04 -29.53 -7.17
CA ARG A 231 -0.79 -30.13 -6.66
C ARG A 231 -1.11 -31.20 -5.62
N GLU A 232 -1.46 -32.38 -6.10
CA GLU A 232 -2.01 -33.46 -5.29
C GLU A 232 -1.03 -34.00 -4.23
N ALA A 233 0.25 -34.22 -4.63
CA ALA A 233 1.25 -34.78 -3.72
C ALA A 233 1.49 -33.85 -2.54
N GLU A 234 1.73 -32.57 -2.80
CA GLU A 234 1.96 -31.56 -1.79
C GLU A 234 0.70 -31.32 -0.92
N ALA A 235 -0.50 -31.40 -1.53
CA ALA A 235 -1.75 -31.32 -0.80
C ALA A 235 -1.90 -32.47 0.21
N LYS A 236 -1.54 -33.71 -0.16
CA LYS A 236 -1.56 -34.87 0.75
C LYS A 236 -0.59 -34.70 1.92
N GLU A 237 0.62 -34.23 1.67
CA GLU A 237 1.63 -33.99 2.72
C GLU A 237 1.14 -32.94 3.74
N VAL A 238 0.66 -31.78 3.24
CA VAL A 238 0.17 -30.70 4.12
C VAL A 238 -1.10 -31.14 4.86
N TYR A 239 -1.97 -31.93 4.23
CA TYR A 239 -3.14 -32.49 4.90
C TYR A 239 -2.76 -33.38 6.09
N GLN A 240 -1.80 -34.30 5.92
CA GLN A 240 -1.32 -35.17 6.99
C GLN A 240 -0.75 -34.36 8.16
N LEU A 241 0.07 -33.34 7.84
CA LEU A 241 0.61 -32.44 8.84
C LEU A 241 -0.51 -31.67 9.56
N LEU A 242 -1.47 -31.11 8.83
CA LEU A 242 -2.60 -30.38 9.40
C LEU A 242 -3.45 -31.28 10.33
N ALA A 243 -3.74 -32.52 9.92
CA ALA A 243 -4.49 -33.49 10.71
C ALA A 243 -3.74 -33.87 12.00
N SER A 244 -2.41 -33.96 11.96
CA SER A 244 -1.59 -34.22 13.15
C SER A 244 -1.54 -33.06 14.14
N VAL A 245 -1.54 -31.81 13.64
CA VAL A 245 -1.44 -30.59 14.45
C VAL A 245 -2.79 -30.13 14.97
N ASN A 246 -3.85 -30.35 14.21
CA ASN A 246 -5.20 -29.90 14.54
C ASN A 246 -6.23 -30.97 14.14
N PRO A 247 -6.29 -32.10 14.90
CA PRO A 247 -7.17 -33.24 14.60
C PRO A 247 -8.66 -32.89 14.66
N ASP A 248 -9.04 -31.89 15.46
CA ASP A 248 -10.42 -31.44 15.62
C ASP A 248 -10.84 -30.39 14.56
N ASN A 249 -10.03 -30.20 13.53
CA ASN A 249 -10.36 -29.27 12.45
C ASN A 249 -11.54 -29.76 11.61
N ASN A 250 -12.66 -29.10 11.71
CA ASN A 250 -13.92 -29.44 11.04
C ASN A 250 -13.81 -29.47 9.48
N LYS A 251 -12.77 -28.91 8.90
CA LYS A 251 -12.53 -28.91 7.44
C LYS A 251 -11.77 -30.14 6.95
N LEU A 252 -11.25 -31.00 7.82
CA LEU A 252 -10.43 -32.14 7.39
C LEU A 252 -11.17 -33.10 6.46
N VAL A 253 -12.44 -33.34 6.71
CA VAL A 253 -13.27 -34.21 5.85
C VAL A 253 -13.43 -33.60 4.46
N ASP A 254 -13.74 -32.31 4.39
CA ASP A 254 -13.90 -31.58 3.11
C ASP A 254 -12.58 -31.54 2.32
N TRP A 255 -11.45 -31.35 3.02
CA TRP A 255 -10.14 -31.33 2.40
C TRP A 255 -9.76 -32.69 1.80
N GLN A 256 -10.06 -33.78 2.55
CA GLN A 256 -9.79 -35.13 2.08
C GLN A 256 -10.58 -35.45 0.80
N GLU A 257 -11.86 -35.05 0.75
CA GLU A 257 -12.69 -35.24 -0.43
C GLU A 257 -12.18 -34.45 -1.64
N LYS A 258 -11.81 -33.20 -1.45
CA LYS A 258 -11.23 -32.35 -2.52
C LYS A 258 -9.91 -32.91 -3.06
N ILE A 259 -9.06 -33.45 -2.19
CA ILE A 259 -7.80 -34.08 -2.62
C ILE A 259 -8.12 -35.32 -3.45
N ARG A 260 -9.13 -36.13 -3.04
CA ARG A 260 -9.55 -37.32 -3.79
C ARG A 260 -10.07 -36.93 -5.19
N GLN A 261 -10.83 -35.85 -5.30
CA GLN A 261 -11.32 -35.35 -6.60
C GLN A 261 -10.18 -34.98 -7.57
N ILE A 262 -9.09 -34.39 -7.08
CA ILE A 262 -7.91 -34.12 -7.92
C ILE A 262 -7.32 -35.42 -8.49
N SER A 263 -7.30 -36.50 -7.69
CA SER A 263 -6.79 -37.81 -8.12
C SER A 263 -7.67 -38.44 -9.21
N PHE A 264 -9.00 -38.33 -9.10
CA PHE A 264 -9.92 -38.83 -10.12
C PHE A 264 -9.82 -38.09 -11.46
N ASP A 265 -9.75 -36.77 -11.43
CA ASP A 265 -9.63 -35.94 -12.63
C ASP A 265 -8.33 -36.19 -13.43
N LYS A 266 -7.30 -36.80 -12.82
CA LYS A 266 -6.03 -37.18 -13.47
C LYS A 266 -6.04 -38.59 -14.06
N GLY A 267 -6.99 -39.41 -13.67
CA GLY A 267 -7.07 -40.82 -14.08
C GLY A 267 -7.88 -41.09 -15.35
N ASP A 268 -8.59 -40.07 -15.84
CA ASP A 268 -9.46 -40.18 -17.03
C ASP A 268 -8.82 -39.72 -18.35
N PHE A 269 -7.48 -39.69 -18.45
CA PHE A 269 -6.75 -39.39 -19.67
C PHE A 269 -5.79 -40.52 -20.05
#